data_c1db1bbda5c7e0f18ad5fc7793463aa2
#
_entry.id   c1db1bbda5c7e0f18ad5fc7793463aa2
#
_cell.length_a   1.000
_cell.length_b   1.000
_cell.length_c   1.000
_cell.angle_alpha   90.00
_cell.angle_beta   90.00
_cell.angle_gamma   90.00
#
_symmetry.space_group_name_H-M   'P 1'
#
loop_
_entity.id
_entity.type
_entity.pdbx_description
1 polymer ?
#
loop_
_entity_poly.entity_id
_entity_poly.type
_entity_poly.pdbx_seq_one_letter_code
_entity_poly.pdbx_strand_id
1 'polypeptide(L)'
;IKILSFKAGLSMANIQAFFDKRYSQIQSNSNYQKIMAMPVTQRWITIAGLFLISQIIVFGLLYLIFGQMVVIGFIASILAGLATGVGALPALFFKDISDKLFNSLLGAAAGVMLAATAFSLLVPGIEYGNAMWPGKGLWIVSAGMIIGALFLHFADKRLPHLHFDAIPDANKESLQKIWLFIIAITIHNFPEGMTVGVSFGAGDMKNGIVLAIAIALQNIPEGLAVALPLVGLGYNKWKAVGIATLTGLVEPV
;
A
#
# COMPACT_ATOMS: atom_id res chain seq x y z
N ILE A 1 -24.40 -22.60 -18.26
CA ILE A 1 -24.55 -21.25 -17.69
C ILE A 1 -23.41 -20.43 -18.26
N LYS A 2 -23.72 -19.60 -19.29
CA LYS A 2 -22.77 -18.67 -19.92
C LYS A 2 -22.45 -17.59 -18.91
N ILE A 3 -21.26 -17.65 -18.34
CA ILE A 3 -20.69 -16.58 -17.53
C ILE A 3 -20.48 -15.38 -18.44
N LEU A 4 -21.11 -14.29 -18.10
CA LEU A 4 -20.92 -12.98 -18.70
C LEU A 4 -19.42 -12.69 -18.81
N SER A 5 -18.87 -12.81 -20.02
CA SER A 5 -17.57 -12.27 -20.34
C SER A 5 -17.67 -10.76 -20.26
N PHE A 6 -17.11 -10.21 -19.21
CA PHE A 6 -16.86 -8.77 -19.13
C PHE A 6 -15.80 -8.46 -20.19
N LYS A 7 -16.27 -8.17 -21.40
CA LYS A 7 -15.48 -7.60 -22.49
C LYS A 7 -15.18 -6.13 -22.16
N ALA A 8 -14.35 -5.88 -21.16
CA ALA A 8 -13.53 -4.70 -21.20
C ALA A 8 -12.40 -5.03 -22.17
N GLY A 9 -12.39 -4.40 -23.36
CA GLY A 9 -11.39 -4.59 -24.41
C GLY A 9 -10.01 -4.05 -24.05
N LEU A 10 -9.50 -4.42 -22.88
CA LEU A 10 -8.16 -4.12 -22.40
C LEU A 10 -7.25 -5.32 -22.69
N SER A 11 -6.87 -5.48 -23.98
CA SER A 11 -5.71 -6.31 -24.30
C SER A 11 -4.43 -5.61 -23.78
N MET A 12 -3.41 -6.37 -23.44
CA MET A 12 -2.09 -5.80 -23.07
C MET A 12 -1.58 -4.84 -24.15
N ALA A 13 -1.88 -5.08 -25.42
CA ALA A 13 -1.58 -4.18 -26.55
C ALA A 13 -2.31 -2.83 -26.40
N ASN A 14 -3.58 -2.81 -25.96
CA ASN A 14 -4.33 -1.57 -25.76
C ASN A 14 -3.81 -0.78 -24.56
N ILE A 15 -3.38 -1.47 -23.50
CA ILE A 15 -2.74 -0.85 -22.33
C ILE A 15 -1.40 -0.24 -22.74
N GLN A 16 -0.57 -0.99 -23.46
CA GLN A 16 0.71 -0.51 -24.00
C GLN A 16 0.49 0.71 -24.90
N ALA A 17 -0.40 0.62 -25.86
CA ALA A 17 -0.72 1.74 -26.77
C ALA A 17 -1.26 2.98 -26.01
N PHE A 18 -2.03 2.79 -24.94
CA PHE A 18 -2.48 3.89 -24.08
C PHE A 18 -1.30 4.58 -23.40
N PHE A 19 -0.37 3.82 -22.80
CA PHE A 19 0.82 4.38 -22.16
C PHE A 19 1.76 5.04 -23.18
N ASP A 20 2.00 4.43 -24.33
CA ASP A 20 2.84 4.98 -25.39
C ASP A 20 2.27 6.30 -25.92
N LYS A 21 0.95 6.37 -26.14
CA LYS A 21 0.26 7.60 -26.51
C LYS A 21 0.39 8.68 -25.45
N ARG A 22 0.20 8.34 -24.17
CA ARG A 22 0.37 9.29 -23.05
C ARG A 22 1.80 9.75 -22.92
N TYR A 23 2.76 8.84 -23.06
CA TYR A 23 4.18 9.16 -23.00
C TYR A 23 4.59 10.11 -24.13
N SER A 24 4.15 9.86 -25.37
CA SER A 24 4.41 10.75 -26.51
C SER A 24 3.77 12.13 -26.32
N GLN A 25 2.55 12.21 -25.76
CA GLN A 25 1.89 13.48 -25.42
C GLN A 25 2.68 14.28 -24.36
N ILE A 26 3.23 13.59 -23.34
CA ILE A 26 4.08 14.24 -22.33
C ILE A 26 5.36 14.74 -22.96
N GLN A 27 6.02 13.94 -23.80
CA GLN A 27 7.27 14.33 -24.48
C GLN A 27 7.08 15.52 -25.43
N SER A 28 5.92 15.63 -26.08
CA SER A 28 5.61 16.74 -26.98
C SER A 28 5.19 18.03 -26.25
N ASN A 29 4.97 17.97 -24.92
CA ASN A 29 4.57 19.12 -24.12
C ASN A 29 5.73 20.13 -24.01
N SER A 30 5.47 21.38 -24.39
CA SER A 30 6.45 22.47 -24.39
C SER A 30 7.11 22.69 -23.01
N ASN A 31 6.35 22.57 -21.92
CA ASN A 31 6.89 22.73 -20.56
C ASN A 31 7.78 21.57 -20.18
N TYR A 32 7.40 20.33 -20.55
CA TYR A 32 8.25 19.15 -20.35
C TYR A 32 9.59 19.32 -21.09
N GLN A 33 9.56 19.71 -22.35
CA GLN A 33 10.77 19.93 -23.15
C GLN A 33 11.66 21.03 -22.56
N LYS A 34 11.08 22.13 -22.07
CA LYS A 34 11.84 23.18 -21.38
C LYS A 34 12.55 22.66 -20.13
N ILE A 35 11.85 21.87 -19.30
CA ILE A 35 12.44 21.28 -18.10
C ILE A 35 13.54 20.27 -18.47
N MET A 36 13.34 19.46 -19.49
CA MET A 36 14.34 18.47 -19.93
C MET A 36 15.58 19.09 -20.58
N ALA A 37 15.44 20.28 -21.15
CA ALA A 37 16.56 21.06 -21.71
C ALA A 37 17.43 21.75 -20.63
N MET A 38 16.96 21.84 -19.38
CA MET A 38 17.72 22.45 -18.28
C MET A 38 18.95 21.59 -17.90
N PRO A 39 20.02 22.19 -17.35
CA PRO A 39 21.10 21.46 -16.69
C PRO A 39 20.56 20.50 -15.63
N VAL A 40 21.21 19.35 -15.46
CA VAL A 40 20.72 18.25 -14.60
C VAL A 40 20.33 18.74 -13.21
N THR A 41 21.16 19.54 -12.56
CA THR A 41 20.90 20.09 -11.22
C THR A 41 19.65 20.98 -11.19
N GLN A 42 19.54 21.92 -12.14
CA GLN A 42 18.37 22.81 -12.22
C GLN A 42 17.09 22.04 -12.52
N ARG A 43 17.17 21.01 -13.37
CA ARG A 43 16.03 20.11 -13.67
C ARG A 43 15.49 19.44 -12.42
N TRP A 44 16.38 18.84 -11.60
CA TRP A 44 15.96 18.20 -10.36
C TRP A 44 15.39 19.18 -9.34
N ILE A 45 15.99 20.37 -9.21
CA ILE A 45 15.45 21.43 -8.35
C ILE A 45 14.04 21.85 -8.81
N THR A 46 13.85 22.03 -10.13
CA THR A 46 12.54 22.40 -10.69
C THR A 46 11.50 21.32 -10.47
N ILE A 47 11.83 20.05 -10.73
CA ILE A 47 10.92 18.91 -10.50
C ILE A 47 10.57 18.80 -9.01
N ALA A 48 11.55 18.89 -8.12
CA ALA A 48 11.32 18.86 -6.68
C ALA A 48 10.46 20.05 -6.20
N GLY A 49 10.71 21.25 -6.74
CA GLY A 49 9.91 22.43 -6.44
C GLY A 49 8.45 22.29 -6.89
N LEU A 50 8.22 21.82 -8.12
CA LEU A 50 6.86 21.56 -8.63
C LEU A 50 6.15 20.46 -7.81
N PHE A 51 6.88 19.42 -7.42
CA PHE A 51 6.34 18.37 -6.55
C PHE A 51 5.94 18.94 -5.18
N LEU A 52 6.80 19.73 -4.53
CA LEU A 52 6.49 20.36 -3.25
C LEU A 52 5.29 21.30 -3.35
N ILE A 53 5.21 22.13 -4.39
CA ILE A 53 4.06 23.00 -4.62
C ILE A 53 2.79 22.18 -4.79
N SER A 54 2.83 21.08 -5.56
CA SER A 54 1.67 20.20 -5.72
C SER A 54 1.22 19.60 -4.39
N GLN A 55 2.17 19.20 -3.52
CA GLN A 55 1.84 18.69 -2.18
C GLN A 55 1.20 19.76 -1.29
N ILE A 56 1.73 20.99 -1.30
CA ILE A 56 1.15 22.11 -0.54
C ILE A 56 -0.30 22.38 -1.00
N ILE A 57 -0.55 22.34 -2.32
CA ILE A 57 -1.91 22.52 -2.86
C ILE A 57 -2.82 21.37 -2.42
N VAL A 58 -2.38 20.12 -2.56
CA VAL A 58 -3.16 18.93 -2.17
C VAL A 58 -3.49 18.97 -0.68
N PHE A 59 -2.46 19.14 0.18
CA PHE A 59 -2.68 19.21 1.63
C PHE A 59 -3.51 20.41 2.04
N GLY A 60 -3.33 21.56 1.39
CA GLY A 60 -4.14 22.74 1.61
C GLY A 60 -5.61 22.51 1.27
N LEU A 61 -5.91 21.87 0.15
CA LEU A 61 -7.27 21.50 -0.25
C LEU A 61 -7.88 20.46 0.71
N LEU A 62 -7.13 19.42 1.10
CA LEU A 62 -7.58 18.45 2.08
C LEU A 62 -7.91 19.11 3.43
N TYR A 63 -7.06 20.04 3.88
CA TYR A 63 -7.29 20.79 5.10
C TYR A 63 -8.56 21.65 5.02
N LEU A 64 -8.77 22.37 3.91
CA LEU A 64 -9.93 23.23 3.72
C LEU A 64 -11.25 22.45 3.61
N ILE A 65 -11.21 21.26 2.99
CA ILE A 65 -12.42 20.47 2.74
C ILE A 65 -12.76 19.57 3.95
N PHE A 66 -11.76 18.92 4.53
CA PHE A 66 -11.95 17.84 5.52
C PHE A 66 -11.42 18.18 6.92
N GLY A 67 -10.69 19.30 7.06
CA GLY A 67 -10.12 19.72 8.33
C GLY A 67 -8.79 19.05 8.71
N GLN A 68 -8.25 19.48 9.85
CA GLN A 68 -6.91 19.11 10.31
C GLN A 68 -6.72 17.61 10.55
N MET A 69 -7.71 16.93 11.13
CA MET A 69 -7.59 15.52 11.51
C MET A 69 -7.38 14.61 10.31
N VAL A 70 -8.09 14.89 9.21
CA VAL A 70 -7.94 14.11 7.97
C VAL A 70 -6.56 14.30 7.36
N VAL A 71 -6.03 15.52 7.38
CA VAL A 71 -4.67 15.79 6.88
C VAL A 71 -3.61 15.05 7.71
N ILE A 72 -3.75 15.07 9.04
CA ILE A 72 -2.83 14.35 9.93
C ILE A 72 -2.94 12.84 9.70
N GLY A 73 -4.16 12.30 9.58
CA GLY A 73 -4.39 10.87 9.29
C GLY A 73 -3.78 10.46 7.95
N PHE A 74 -3.94 11.28 6.92
CA PHE A 74 -3.36 11.03 5.60
C PHE A 74 -1.81 11.02 5.65
N ILE A 75 -1.20 11.99 6.35
CA ILE A 75 0.26 12.03 6.54
C ILE A 75 0.72 10.81 7.36
N ALA A 76 0.00 10.47 8.42
CA ALA A 76 0.33 9.30 9.25
C ALA A 76 0.28 8.00 8.44
N SER A 77 -0.71 7.84 7.57
CA SER A 77 -0.84 6.70 6.67
C SER A 77 0.30 6.65 5.63
N ILE A 78 0.68 7.80 5.04
CA ILE A 78 1.87 7.87 4.15
C ILE A 78 3.13 7.40 4.90
N LEU A 79 3.34 7.88 6.12
CA LEU A 79 4.54 7.53 6.90
C LEU A 79 4.53 6.04 7.29
N ALA A 80 3.37 5.49 7.63
CA ALA A 80 3.20 4.07 7.91
C ALA A 80 3.50 3.22 6.66
N GLY A 81 2.94 3.57 5.50
CA GLY A 81 3.20 2.87 4.24
C GLY A 81 4.66 2.99 3.76
N LEU A 82 5.32 4.13 3.99
CA LEU A 82 6.75 4.27 3.71
C LEU A 82 7.63 3.37 4.58
N ALA A 83 7.17 2.94 5.74
CA ALA A 83 7.89 1.99 6.59
C ALA A 83 8.09 0.63 5.89
N THR A 84 7.17 0.22 4.99
CA THR A 84 7.36 -0.94 4.11
C THR A 84 8.60 -0.78 3.22
N GLY A 85 8.80 0.42 2.66
CA GLY A 85 10.02 0.73 1.90
C GLY A 85 11.29 0.69 2.76
N VAL A 86 11.23 1.22 3.98
CA VAL A 86 12.34 1.15 4.95
C VAL A 86 12.67 -0.30 5.29
N GLY A 87 11.64 -1.12 5.52
CA GLY A 87 11.78 -2.56 5.78
C GLY A 87 12.39 -3.34 4.62
N ALA A 88 12.22 -2.86 3.39
CA ALA A 88 12.82 -3.46 2.20
C ALA A 88 14.33 -3.13 2.02
N LEU A 89 14.85 -2.08 2.67
CA LEU A 89 16.25 -1.64 2.49
C LEU A 89 17.30 -2.72 2.79
N PRO A 90 17.15 -3.61 3.79
CA PRO A 90 18.11 -4.70 4.00
C PRO A 90 18.33 -5.58 2.77
N ALA A 91 17.35 -5.73 1.87
CA ALA A 91 17.51 -6.48 0.63
C ALA A 91 18.55 -5.86 -0.35
N LEU A 92 18.97 -4.61 -0.14
CA LEU A 92 20.09 -4.01 -0.88
C LEU A 92 21.43 -4.66 -0.52
N PHE A 93 21.58 -5.12 0.72
CA PHE A 93 22.83 -5.64 1.27
C PHE A 93 22.82 -7.16 1.33
N PHE A 94 21.69 -7.75 1.68
CA PHE A 94 21.53 -9.19 1.87
C PHE A 94 20.71 -9.79 0.73
N LYS A 95 21.09 -10.99 0.28
CA LYS A 95 20.28 -11.79 -0.66
C LYS A 95 19.34 -12.73 0.09
N ASP A 96 19.80 -13.19 1.22
CA ASP A 96 19.11 -14.11 2.12
C ASP A 96 19.31 -13.68 3.56
N ILE A 97 18.33 -13.95 4.39
CA ILE A 97 18.42 -13.89 5.86
C ILE A 97 18.05 -15.26 6.41
N SER A 98 18.48 -15.58 7.64
CA SER A 98 18.12 -16.87 8.21
C SER A 98 16.60 -17.00 8.39
N ASP A 99 16.05 -18.18 8.10
CA ASP A 99 14.61 -18.46 8.27
C ASP A 99 14.14 -18.17 9.70
N LYS A 100 15.00 -18.43 10.70
CA LYS A 100 14.69 -18.13 12.09
C LYS A 100 14.47 -16.62 12.31
N LEU A 101 15.34 -15.78 11.79
CA LEU A 101 15.20 -14.31 11.91
C LEU A 101 13.98 -13.84 11.15
N PHE A 102 13.80 -14.30 9.92
CA PHE A 102 12.66 -13.92 9.08
C PHE A 102 11.32 -14.28 9.74
N ASN A 103 11.18 -15.54 10.18
CA ASN A 103 9.97 -16.01 10.86
C ASN A 103 9.72 -15.29 12.19
N SER A 104 10.80 -14.92 12.92
CA SER A 104 10.66 -14.12 14.14
C SER A 104 10.15 -12.72 13.87
N LEU A 105 10.62 -12.07 12.80
CA LEU A 105 10.15 -10.74 12.38
C LEU A 105 8.68 -10.78 11.95
N LEU A 106 8.28 -11.78 11.16
CA LEU A 106 6.88 -11.97 10.75
C LEU A 106 5.98 -12.29 11.95
N GLY A 107 6.46 -13.12 12.89
CA GLY A 107 5.72 -13.40 14.13
C GLY A 107 5.55 -12.18 15.00
N ALA A 108 6.58 -11.32 15.12
CA ALA A 108 6.48 -10.05 15.82
C ALA A 108 5.48 -9.09 15.14
N ALA A 109 5.52 -8.97 13.81
CA ALA A 109 4.55 -8.20 13.04
C ALA A 109 3.10 -8.68 13.31
N ALA A 110 2.86 -9.98 13.19
CA ALA A 110 1.55 -10.56 13.50
C ALA A 110 1.08 -10.27 14.94
N GLY A 111 1.99 -10.29 15.91
CA GLY A 111 1.70 -9.93 17.30
C GLY A 111 1.29 -8.46 17.44
N VAL A 112 2.00 -7.54 16.77
CA VAL A 112 1.66 -6.11 16.74
C VAL A 112 0.29 -5.89 16.10
N MET A 113 -0.01 -6.56 14.96
CA MET A 113 -1.32 -6.48 14.30
C MET A 113 -2.46 -6.95 15.21
N LEU A 114 -2.30 -8.09 15.89
CA LEU A 114 -3.31 -8.59 16.83
C LEU A 114 -3.53 -7.63 17.98
N ALA A 115 -2.46 -7.06 18.55
CA ALA A 115 -2.56 -6.07 19.61
C ALA A 115 -3.25 -4.78 19.12
N ALA A 116 -2.87 -4.26 17.96
CA ALA A 116 -3.48 -3.09 17.35
C ALA A 116 -4.97 -3.32 17.07
N THR A 117 -5.33 -4.48 16.51
CA THR A 117 -6.72 -4.86 16.28
C THR A 117 -7.53 -4.88 17.58
N ALA A 118 -7.00 -5.53 18.63
CA ALA A 118 -7.71 -5.63 19.89
C ALA A 118 -7.87 -4.28 20.59
N PHE A 119 -6.78 -3.55 20.79
CA PHE A 119 -6.75 -2.37 21.66
C PHE A 119 -7.03 -1.05 20.94
N SER A 120 -6.71 -0.95 19.66
CA SER A 120 -6.89 0.29 18.89
C SER A 120 -8.11 0.28 17.97
N LEU A 121 -8.72 -0.88 17.69
CA LEU A 121 -9.91 -0.97 16.84
C LEU A 121 -11.12 -1.57 17.57
N LEU A 122 -11.00 -2.79 18.13
CA LEU A 122 -12.17 -3.48 18.70
C LEU A 122 -12.67 -2.78 19.97
N VAL A 123 -11.79 -2.48 20.92
CA VAL A 123 -12.19 -1.84 22.19
C VAL A 123 -12.78 -0.45 21.93
N PRO A 124 -12.11 0.49 21.23
CA PRO A 124 -12.71 1.78 20.92
C PRO A 124 -13.98 1.66 20.05
N GLY A 125 -14.00 0.74 19.10
CA GLY A 125 -15.16 0.50 18.24
C GLY A 125 -16.40 0.08 19.04
N ILE A 126 -16.23 -0.77 20.07
CA ILE A 126 -17.33 -1.16 20.98
C ILE A 126 -17.78 0.04 21.81
N GLU A 127 -16.84 0.86 22.32
CA GLU A 127 -17.14 2.05 23.09
C GLU A 127 -17.92 3.08 22.26
N TYR A 128 -17.47 3.41 21.05
CA TYR A 128 -18.18 4.31 20.13
C TYR A 128 -19.54 3.73 19.72
N GLY A 129 -19.60 2.43 19.42
CA GLY A 129 -20.86 1.76 19.11
C GLY A 129 -21.86 1.83 20.24
N ASN A 130 -21.43 1.67 21.50
CA ASN A 130 -22.28 1.80 22.68
C ASN A 130 -22.68 3.26 22.96
N ALA A 131 -21.81 4.23 22.64
CA ALA A 131 -22.16 5.65 22.80
C ALA A 131 -23.26 6.06 21.81
N MET A 132 -23.25 5.54 20.58
CA MET A 132 -24.26 5.82 19.55
C MET A 132 -25.54 4.98 19.75
N TRP A 133 -25.39 3.70 20.11
CA TRP A 133 -26.47 2.73 20.29
C TRP A 133 -26.23 1.91 21.58
N PRO A 134 -26.77 2.31 22.72
CA PRO A 134 -26.52 1.66 24.02
C PRO A 134 -26.74 0.15 23.98
N GLY A 135 -25.71 -0.61 24.41
CA GLY A 135 -25.73 -2.07 24.46
C GLY A 135 -25.53 -2.79 23.14
N LYS A 136 -25.31 -2.05 22.00
CA LYS A 136 -25.16 -2.66 20.68
C LYS A 136 -23.73 -2.63 20.15
N GLY A 137 -22.78 -1.99 20.81
CA GLY A 137 -21.41 -1.82 20.32
C GLY A 137 -20.74 -3.13 19.95
N LEU A 138 -20.86 -4.17 20.79
CA LEU A 138 -20.30 -5.49 20.50
C LEU A 138 -20.87 -6.09 19.21
N TRP A 139 -22.18 -6.00 19.00
CA TRP A 139 -22.82 -6.56 17.81
C TRP A 139 -22.43 -5.82 16.53
N ILE A 140 -22.30 -4.49 16.61
CA ILE A 140 -21.89 -3.64 15.48
C ILE A 140 -20.47 -3.99 15.06
N VAL A 141 -19.54 -4.08 16.02
CA VAL A 141 -18.14 -4.42 15.75
C VAL A 141 -18.01 -5.84 15.22
N SER A 142 -18.73 -6.81 15.81
CA SER A 142 -18.72 -8.19 15.31
C SER A 142 -19.26 -8.30 13.88
N ALA A 143 -20.34 -7.57 13.55
CA ALA A 143 -20.85 -7.53 12.19
C ALA A 143 -19.83 -6.91 11.22
N GLY A 144 -19.16 -5.82 11.62
CA GLY A 144 -18.08 -5.19 10.83
C GLY A 144 -16.92 -6.15 10.56
N MET A 145 -16.48 -6.91 11.56
CA MET A 145 -15.44 -7.94 11.40
C MET A 145 -15.85 -9.02 10.39
N ILE A 146 -17.08 -9.52 10.49
CA ILE A 146 -17.59 -10.55 9.57
C ILE A 146 -17.65 -9.98 8.14
N ILE A 147 -18.16 -8.76 7.97
CA ILE A 147 -18.24 -8.09 6.66
C ILE A 147 -16.83 -7.89 6.07
N GLY A 148 -15.87 -7.41 6.88
CA GLY A 148 -14.47 -7.25 6.46
C GLY A 148 -13.83 -8.56 6.05
N ALA A 149 -14.01 -9.62 6.84
CA ALA A 149 -13.50 -10.95 6.52
C ALA A 149 -14.10 -11.52 5.21
N LEU A 150 -15.41 -11.34 5.02
CA LEU A 150 -16.08 -11.74 3.78
C LEU A 150 -15.59 -10.92 2.58
N PHE A 151 -15.40 -9.61 2.75
CA PHE A 151 -14.86 -8.76 1.70
C PHE A 151 -13.48 -9.23 1.24
N LEU A 152 -12.55 -9.46 2.18
CA LEU A 152 -11.21 -9.96 1.86
C LEU A 152 -11.26 -11.35 1.21
N HIS A 153 -12.10 -12.26 1.72
CA HIS A 153 -12.28 -13.58 1.15
C HIS A 153 -12.78 -13.54 -0.32
N PHE A 154 -13.73 -12.67 -0.62
CA PHE A 154 -14.22 -12.52 -1.99
C PHE A 154 -13.25 -11.76 -2.89
N ALA A 155 -12.51 -10.79 -2.35
CA ALA A 155 -11.45 -10.09 -3.07
C ALA A 155 -10.36 -11.07 -3.49
N ASP A 156 -9.86 -11.89 -2.56
CA ASP A 156 -8.87 -12.94 -2.83
C ASP A 156 -9.32 -13.93 -3.92
N LYS A 157 -10.56 -14.41 -3.83
CA LYS A 157 -11.13 -15.32 -4.86
C LYS A 157 -11.25 -14.70 -6.25
N ARG A 158 -11.33 -13.37 -6.36
CA ARG A 158 -11.46 -12.66 -7.64
C ARG A 158 -10.13 -12.14 -8.17
N LEU A 159 -9.05 -12.27 -7.41
CA LEU A 159 -7.74 -11.93 -7.92
C LEU A 159 -7.43 -12.73 -9.17
N PRO A 160 -7.06 -12.08 -10.28
CA PRO A 160 -6.71 -12.77 -11.49
C PRO A 160 -5.47 -13.62 -11.24
N HIS A 161 -5.53 -14.90 -11.55
CA HIS A 161 -4.34 -15.73 -11.64
C HIS A 161 -3.50 -15.19 -12.80
N LEU A 162 -2.40 -14.51 -12.47
CA LEU A 162 -1.51 -13.95 -13.45
C LEU A 162 -0.83 -15.09 -14.23
N HIS A 163 -1.12 -15.17 -15.54
CA HIS A 163 -0.44 -16.09 -16.44
C HIS A 163 0.76 -15.36 -17.08
N PHE A 164 1.95 -15.77 -16.72
CA PHE A 164 3.19 -15.24 -17.29
C PHE A 164 3.68 -16.13 -18.45
N ASP A 165 3.02 -16.01 -19.61
CA ASP A 165 3.32 -16.88 -20.76
C ASP A 165 4.67 -16.57 -21.46
N ALA A 166 5.29 -15.44 -21.11
CA ALA A 166 6.53 -14.95 -21.73
C ALA A 166 7.83 -15.34 -21.00
N ILE A 167 7.79 -16.16 -19.94
CA ILE A 167 8.94 -16.47 -19.08
C ILE A 167 9.34 -17.95 -19.24
N PRO A 168 10.65 -18.28 -19.29
CA PRO A 168 11.12 -19.67 -19.35
C PRO A 168 10.59 -20.50 -18.17
N ASP A 169 10.19 -21.74 -18.43
CA ASP A 169 9.43 -22.62 -17.52
C ASP A 169 10.06 -22.85 -16.14
N ALA A 170 11.39 -22.82 -16.02
CA ALA A 170 12.07 -23.13 -14.74
C ALA A 170 11.81 -22.13 -13.58
N ASN A 171 11.44 -20.87 -13.90
CA ASN A 171 11.18 -19.83 -12.90
C ASN A 171 9.74 -19.31 -12.88
N LYS A 172 8.89 -19.80 -13.78
CA LYS A 172 7.52 -19.33 -13.99
C LYS A 172 6.65 -19.50 -12.76
N GLU A 173 6.69 -20.67 -12.15
CA GLU A 173 5.88 -20.99 -10.97
C GLU A 173 6.29 -20.14 -9.74
N SER A 174 7.58 -19.99 -9.50
CA SER A 174 8.11 -19.19 -8.40
C SER A 174 7.77 -17.71 -8.58
N LEU A 175 7.92 -17.20 -9.81
CA LEU A 175 7.58 -15.82 -10.14
C LEU A 175 6.08 -15.56 -9.96
N GLN A 176 5.22 -16.47 -10.40
CA GLN A 176 3.78 -16.37 -10.24
C GLN A 176 3.37 -16.33 -8.76
N LYS A 177 3.94 -17.21 -7.93
CA LYS A 177 3.69 -17.22 -6.47
C LYS A 177 4.09 -15.91 -5.81
N ILE A 178 5.27 -15.36 -6.17
CA ILE A 178 5.76 -14.10 -5.60
C ILE A 178 4.87 -12.93 -6.02
N TRP A 179 4.45 -12.83 -7.27
CA TRP A 179 3.56 -11.76 -7.70
C TRP A 179 2.15 -11.86 -7.09
N LEU A 180 1.62 -13.07 -6.92
CA LEU A 180 0.37 -13.28 -6.19
C LEU A 180 0.50 -12.84 -4.73
N PHE A 181 1.62 -13.15 -4.08
CA PHE A 181 1.91 -12.68 -2.74
C PHE A 181 1.99 -11.14 -2.67
N ILE A 182 2.70 -10.50 -3.62
CA ILE A 182 2.80 -9.03 -3.69
C ILE A 182 1.42 -8.37 -3.85
N ILE A 183 0.56 -8.93 -4.70
CA ILE A 183 -0.82 -8.45 -4.88
C ILE A 183 -1.62 -8.63 -3.59
N ALA A 184 -1.49 -9.78 -2.93
CA ALA A 184 -2.17 -10.05 -1.67
C ALA A 184 -1.77 -9.04 -0.58
N ILE A 185 -0.46 -8.77 -0.42
CA ILE A 185 0.05 -7.73 0.50
C ILE A 185 -0.47 -6.34 0.11
N THR A 186 -0.47 -6.00 -1.17
CA THR A 186 -0.99 -4.70 -1.64
C THR A 186 -2.47 -4.51 -1.26
N ILE A 187 -3.28 -5.56 -1.39
CA ILE A 187 -4.70 -5.54 -0.99
C ILE A 187 -4.84 -5.48 0.53
N HIS A 188 -3.93 -6.12 1.26
CA HIS A 188 -3.92 -6.10 2.72
C HIS A 188 -3.62 -4.69 3.27
N ASN A 189 -2.68 -3.98 2.68
CA ASN A 189 -2.29 -2.64 3.09
C ASN A 189 -3.44 -1.60 2.92
N PHE A 190 -4.38 -1.81 2.01
CA PHE A 190 -5.53 -0.91 1.85
C PHE A 190 -6.44 -0.83 3.10
N PRO A 191 -6.93 -1.94 3.68
CA PRO A 191 -7.65 -1.88 4.96
C PRO A 191 -6.82 -1.29 6.11
N GLU A 192 -5.51 -1.50 6.14
CA GLU A 192 -4.64 -0.93 7.18
C GLU A 192 -4.62 0.59 7.13
N GLY A 193 -4.42 1.16 5.95
CA GLY A 193 -4.54 2.62 5.77
C GLY A 193 -5.91 3.16 6.14
N MET A 194 -6.99 2.45 5.79
CA MET A 194 -8.35 2.81 6.21
C MET A 194 -8.49 2.88 7.74
N THR A 195 -7.85 1.97 8.49
CA THR A 195 -7.95 1.96 9.96
C THR A 195 -7.30 3.19 10.58
N VAL A 196 -6.15 3.63 10.04
CA VAL A 196 -5.50 4.90 10.41
C VAL A 196 -6.45 6.07 10.14
N GLY A 197 -6.99 6.13 8.92
CA GLY A 197 -7.91 7.19 8.50
C GLY A 197 -9.15 7.29 9.37
N VAL A 198 -9.78 6.16 9.70
CA VAL A 198 -10.96 6.10 10.57
C VAL A 198 -10.66 6.60 11.98
N SER A 199 -9.52 6.22 12.57
CA SER A 199 -9.15 6.65 13.93
C SER A 199 -8.96 8.17 14.01
N PHE A 200 -8.26 8.77 13.07
CA PHE A 200 -8.11 10.23 13.00
C PHE A 200 -9.44 10.92 12.63
N GLY A 201 -10.21 10.34 11.71
CA GLY A 201 -11.52 10.85 11.31
C GLY A 201 -12.54 10.86 12.44
N ALA A 202 -12.44 9.94 13.41
CA ALA A 202 -13.22 9.92 14.63
C ALA A 202 -12.79 11.02 15.64
N GLY A 203 -11.73 11.77 15.37
CA GLY A 203 -11.17 12.78 16.28
C GLY A 203 -10.27 12.23 17.38
N ASP A 204 -9.96 10.93 17.36
CA ASP A 204 -9.11 10.28 18.35
C ASP A 204 -7.64 10.31 17.94
N MET A 205 -7.03 11.48 18.15
CA MET A 205 -5.61 11.71 17.85
C MET A 205 -4.69 10.70 18.53
N LYS A 206 -4.95 10.38 19.81
CA LYS A 206 -4.10 9.49 20.60
C LYS A 206 -4.12 8.08 20.03
N ASN A 207 -5.29 7.53 19.79
CA ASN A 207 -5.45 6.19 19.24
C ASN A 207 -4.97 6.12 17.78
N GLY A 208 -5.23 7.15 16.98
CA GLY A 208 -4.74 7.26 15.61
C GLY A 208 -3.21 7.22 15.51
N ILE A 209 -2.49 7.92 16.38
CA ILE A 209 -1.03 7.89 16.44
C ILE A 209 -0.53 6.50 16.84
N VAL A 210 -1.10 5.90 17.89
CA VAL A 210 -0.70 4.56 18.35
C VAL A 210 -0.89 3.54 17.24
N LEU A 211 -2.02 3.60 16.53
CA LEU A 211 -2.33 2.70 15.43
C LEU A 211 -1.39 2.90 14.24
N ALA A 212 -1.11 4.15 13.85
CA ALA A 212 -0.17 4.45 12.77
C ALA A 212 1.25 3.94 13.08
N ILE A 213 1.70 4.07 14.33
CA ILE A 213 3.00 3.53 14.77
C ILE A 213 2.98 1.99 14.72
N ALA A 214 1.91 1.36 15.18
CA ALA A 214 1.78 -0.10 15.14
C ALA A 214 1.82 -0.62 13.71
N ILE A 215 1.11 0.02 12.78
CA ILE A 215 1.12 -0.33 11.36
C ILE A 215 2.52 -0.07 10.75
N ALA A 216 3.15 1.05 11.05
CA ALA A 216 4.53 1.30 10.59
C ALA A 216 5.51 0.22 11.05
N LEU A 217 5.40 -0.25 12.30
CA LEU A 217 6.28 -1.29 12.84
C LEU A 217 6.08 -2.65 12.17
N GLN A 218 4.84 -3.03 11.85
CA GLN A 218 4.56 -4.29 11.15
C GLN A 218 4.94 -4.23 9.67
N ASN A 219 4.83 -3.07 9.04
CA ASN A 219 5.20 -2.85 7.64
C ASN A 219 6.69 -3.10 7.38
N ILE A 220 7.55 -2.93 8.39
CA ILE A 220 9.00 -3.20 8.24
C ILE A 220 9.28 -4.66 7.88
N PRO A 221 8.81 -5.68 8.63
CA PRO A 221 8.92 -7.08 8.21
C PRO A 221 8.24 -7.39 6.88
N GLU A 222 7.11 -6.76 6.57
CA GLU A 222 6.39 -6.97 5.32
C GLU A 222 7.18 -6.48 4.10
N GLY A 223 7.79 -5.31 4.18
CA GLY A 223 8.66 -4.80 3.13
C GLY A 223 9.82 -5.74 2.83
N LEU A 224 10.40 -6.34 3.87
CA LEU A 224 11.44 -7.36 3.72
C LEU A 224 10.88 -8.63 3.06
N ALA A 225 9.67 -9.06 3.45
CA ALA A 225 8.99 -10.23 2.89
C ALA A 225 8.67 -10.06 1.39
N VAL A 226 8.44 -8.83 0.93
CA VAL A 226 8.25 -8.51 -0.49
C VAL A 226 9.59 -8.44 -1.24
N ALA A 227 10.58 -7.74 -0.69
CA ALA A 227 11.82 -7.43 -1.39
C ALA A 227 12.77 -8.64 -1.54
N LEU A 228 12.94 -9.46 -0.49
CA LEU A 228 13.89 -10.59 -0.52
C LEU A 228 13.56 -11.63 -1.59
N PRO A 229 12.31 -12.13 -1.73
CA PRO A 229 11.99 -13.09 -2.78
C PRO A 229 12.22 -12.55 -4.20
N LEU A 230 11.96 -11.25 -4.42
CA LEU A 230 12.24 -10.60 -5.72
C LEU A 230 13.74 -10.58 -6.01
N VAL A 231 14.57 -10.25 -5.02
CA VAL A 231 16.04 -10.29 -5.17
C VAL A 231 16.51 -11.72 -5.40
N GLY A 232 15.94 -12.71 -4.72
CA GLY A 232 16.21 -14.14 -4.91
C GLY A 232 15.91 -14.61 -6.34
N LEU A 233 14.88 -14.06 -6.99
CA LEU A 233 14.56 -14.30 -8.41
C LEU A 233 15.46 -13.52 -9.40
N GLY A 234 16.44 -12.76 -8.92
CA GLY A 234 17.36 -11.99 -9.77
C GLY A 234 16.87 -10.60 -10.16
N TYR A 235 15.80 -10.09 -9.55
CA TYR A 235 15.41 -8.70 -9.76
C TYR A 235 16.50 -7.74 -9.27
N ASN A 236 16.62 -6.61 -9.96
CA ASN A 236 17.47 -5.54 -9.48
C ASN A 236 17.03 -5.10 -8.07
N LYS A 237 17.97 -5.00 -7.14
CA LYS A 237 17.72 -4.71 -5.73
C LYS A 237 16.91 -3.43 -5.51
N TRP A 238 17.22 -2.35 -6.24
CA TRP A 238 16.46 -1.10 -6.16
C TRP A 238 15.04 -1.23 -6.71
N LYS A 239 14.85 -2.05 -7.75
CA LYS A 239 13.49 -2.35 -8.25
C LYS A 239 12.69 -3.13 -7.22
N ALA A 240 13.31 -4.10 -6.54
CA ALA A 240 12.65 -4.86 -5.48
C ALA A 240 12.23 -3.96 -4.31
N VAL A 241 13.11 -3.07 -3.85
CA VAL A 241 12.79 -2.05 -2.83
C VAL A 241 11.68 -1.11 -3.32
N GLY A 242 11.74 -0.67 -4.57
CA GLY A 242 10.69 0.19 -5.15
C GLY A 242 9.33 -0.50 -5.20
N ILE A 243 9.26 -1.78 -5.58
CA ILE A 243 8.02 -2.56 -5.58
C ILE A 243 7.48 -2.68 -4.15
N ALA A 244 8.31 -3.03 -3.17
CA ALA A 244 7.90 -3.10 -1.78
C ALA A 244 7.40 -1.74 -1.25
N THR A 245 8.06 -0.64 -1.59
CA THR A 245 7.59 0.71 -1.22
C THR A 245 6.22 1.01 -1.83
N LEU A 246 5.99 0.61 -3.09
CA LEU A 246 4.71 0.84 -3.76
C LEU A 246 3.56 0.03 -3.12
N THR A 247 3.81 -1.17 -2.58
CA THR A 247 2.76 -1.91 -1.87
C THR A 247 2.29 -1.16 -0.64
N GLY A 248 3.20 -0.54 0.13
CA GLY A 248 2.85 0.27 1.30
C GLY A 248 2.20 1.61 0.94
N LEU A 249 2.54 2.22 -0.21
CA LEU A 249 1.93 3.48 -0.65
C LEU A 249 0.46 3.35 -1.10
N VAL A 250 -0.14 2.18 -1.02
CA VAL A 250 -1.59 1.98 -1.18
C VAL A 250 -2.36 2.36 0.11
N GLU A 251 -1.71 2.39 1.27
CA GLU A 251 -2.36 2.73 2.54
C GLU A 251 -3.04 4.12 2.56
N PRO A 252 -2.46 5.19 2.02
CA PRO A 252 -3.08 6.53 2.07
C PRO A 252 -4.24 6.74 1.09
N VAL A 253 -4.73 5.72 0.41
CA VAL A 253 -5.80 5.83 -0.62
C VAL A 253 -7.20 5.91 -0.03
#